data_726ebb67bda0519567de06fcb89524aa
#
_entry.id   726ebb67bda0519567de06fcb89524aa
#
_cell.length_a   1.000
_cell.length_b   1.000
_cell.length_c   1.000
_cell.angle_alpha   90.00
_cell.angle_beta   90.00
_cell.angle_gamma   90.00
#
_symmetry.space_group_name_H-M   'P 1'
#
loop_
_entity.id
_entity.type
_entity.pdbx_description
1 polymer ?
#
loop_
_entity_poly.entity_id
_entity_poly.type
_entity_poly.pdbx_seq_one_letter_code
_entity_poly.pdbx_strand_id
1 'polypeptide(L)'
;ATGARELVTPCAGCYKTFQKIYPEIGDLGLEVYHSIHYLEKLINDGRIKFKGDLGKKVTYHDPCDLGRAFKMFDEPRNILKQIPGLEYVEMARNGLKARCCGGGGGVLANNPEMAVEMAAERVRDALAVGAEIIASGCAACKDNLKKGAKAIPKQERGKIKIQDITEIVAGNLE
;
A
#
# COMPACT_ATOMS: atom_id res chain seq x y z
N ALA A 1 17.99 11.72 -22.95
CA ALA A 1 17.50 12.09 -21.61
C ALA A 1 16.09 12.65 -21.73
N THR A 2 15.18 12.29 -20.83
CA THR A 2 13.76 12.68 -20.88
C THR A 2 13.52 14.10 -20.37
N GLY A 3 14.54 14.75 -19.74
CA GLY A 3 14.40 16.05 -19.07
C GLY A 3 13.52 16.01 -17.81
N ALA A 4 13.18 14.81 -17.30
CA ALA A 4 12.41 14.67 -16.06
C ALA A 4 13.20 15.22 -14.87
N ARG A 5 12.50 15.93 -13.99
CA ARG A 5 13.05 16.45 -12.72
C ARG A 5 12.47 15.74 -11.50
N GLU A 6 11.30 15.14 -11.65
CA GLU A 6 10.61 14.38 -10.61
C GLU A 6 10.37 12.95 -11.07
N LEU A 7 10.51 12.00 -10.16
CA LEU A 7 10.18 10.59 -10.35
C LEU A 7 9.16 10.19 -9.27
N VAL A 8 8.00 9.71 -9.71
CA VAL A 8 6.96 9.18 -8.80
C VAL A 8 6.85 7.67 -9.01
N THR A 9 6.94 6.90 -7.93
CA THR A 9 6.82 5.43 -8.00
C THR A 9 5.79 4.88 -7.00
N PRO A 10 4.90 3.95 -7.42
CA PRO A 10 3.97 3.27 -6.51
C PRO A 10 4.57 2.00 -5.87
N CYS A 11 5.87 1.79 -6.03
CA CYS A 11 6.55 0.60 -5.54
C CYS A 11 7.46 0.93 -4.36
N ALA A 12 7.19 0.36 -3.20
CA ALA A 12 7.95 0.58 -1.98
C ALA A 12 9.44 0.21 -2.13
N GLY A 13 9.74 -0.92 -2.76
CA GLY A 13 11.12 -1.35 -3.03
C GLY A 13 11.84 -0.43 -4.01
N CYS A 14 11.17 -0.02 -5.08
CA CYS A 14 11.73 0.93 -6.05
C CYS A 14 12.03 2.28 -5.36
N TYR A 15 11.09 2.80 -4.58
CA TYR A 15 11.28 4.02 -3.82
C TYR A 15 12.52 3.94 -2.90
N LYS A 16 12.65 2.83 -2.17
CA LYS A 16 13.81 2.59 -1.32
C LYS A 16 15.12 2.55 -2.12
N THR A 17 15.13 1.91 -3.28
CA THR A 17 16.31 1.85 -4.15
C THR A 17 16.72 3.24 -4.63
N PHE A 18 15.78 4.03 -5.14
CA PHE A 18 16.06 5.39 -5.60
C PHE A 18 16.46 6.34 -4.48
N GLN A 19 15.89 6.19 -3.28
CA GLN A 19 16.15 7.10 -2.17
C GLN A 19 17.38 6.74 -1.32
N LYS A 20 17.77 5.46 -1.27
CA LYS A 20 18.83 5.01 -0.36
C LYS A 20 20.01 4.34 -1.03
N ILE A 21 19.80 3.64 -2.15
CA ILE A 21 20.86 2.85 -2.79
C ILE A 21 21.54 3.64 -3.90
N TYR A 22 20.78 4.20 -4.82
CA TYR A 22 21.37 4.94 -5.95
C TYR A 22 22.14 6.19 -5.54
N PRO A 23 21.77 6.97 -4.49
CA PRO A 23 22.58 8.08 -4.03
C PRO A 23 23.97 7.70 -3.54
N GLU A 24 24.20 6.44 -3.15
CA GLU A 24 25.54 5.92 -2.80
C GLU A 24 26.45 5.78 -4.03
N ILE A 25 25.88 5.70 -5.23
CA ILE A 25 26.60 5.55 -6.51
C ILE A 25 26.83 6.93 -7.15
N GLY A 26 25.89 7.85 -7.00
CA GLY A 26 25.96 9.20 -7.57
C GLY A 26 24.65 9.96 -7.47
N ASP A 27 24.72 11.27 -7.73
CA ASP A 27 23.53 12.12 -7.74
C ASP A 27 22.67 11.81 -8.96
N LEU A 28 21.40 11.53 -8.74
CA LEU A 28 20.43 11.24 -9.81
C LEU A 28 19.91 12.52 -10.50
N GLY A 29 20.07 13.69 -9.88
CA GLY A 29 19.49 14.95 -10.36
C GLY A 29 17.96 14.92 -10.43
N LEU A 30 17.32 14.06 -9.62
CA LEU A 30 15.87 13.82 -9.60
C LEU A 30 15.32 13.95 -8.18
N GLU A 31 14.19 14.63 -8.04
CA GLU A 31 13.37 14.52 -6.83
C GLU A 31 12.54 13.23 -6.92
N VAL A 32 12.69 12.34 -5.94
CA VAL A 32 12.03 11.03 -5.96
C VAL A 32 10.93 10.99 -4.91
N TYR A 33 9.72 10.71 -5.35
CA TYR A 33 8.53 10.58 -4.50
C TYR A 33 7.99 9.15 -4.55
N HIS A 34 7.53 8.66 -3.40
CA HIS A 34 6.55 7.60 -3.41
C HIS A 34 5.17 8.17 -3.77
N SER A 35 4.32 7.40 -4.47
CA SER A 35 2.98 7.85 -4.86
C SER A 35 2.14 8.35 -3.69
N ILE A 36 2.32 7.78 -2.48
CA ILE A 36 1.64 8.23 -1.25
C ILE A 36 2.02 9.67 -0.91
N HIS A 37 3.31 9.99 -0.82
CA HIS A 37 3.77 11.35 -0.55
C HIS A 37 3.27 12.34 -1.61
N TYR A 38 3.31 11.92 -2.87
CA TYR A 38 2.86 12.77 -3.98
C TYR A 38 1.35 13.02 -3.94
N LEU A 39 0.55 12.00 -3.63
CA LEU A 39 -0.89 12.13 -3.42
C LEU A 39 -1.21 13.03 -2.24
N GLU A 40 -0.56 12.84 -1.10
CA GLU A 40 -0.77 13.69 0.08
C GLU A 40 -0.47 15.16 -0.22
N LYS A 41 0.65 15.44 -0.93
CA LYS A 41 0.97 16.78 -1.42
C LYS A 41 -0.15 17.35 -2.29
N LEU A 42 -0.63 16.59 -3.29
CA LEU A 42 -1.69 17.04 -4.20
C LEU A 42 -3.01 17.30 -3.49
N ILE A 43 -3.34 16.50 -2.48
CA ILE A 43 -4.54 16.69 -1.66
C ILE A 43 -4.41 17.94 -0.80
N ASN A 44 -3.28 18.12 -0.12
CA ASN A 44 -3.02 19.29 0.73
C ASN A 44 -2.98 20.61 -0.07
N ASP A 45 -2.50 20.56 -1.31
CA ASP A 45 -2.51 21.68 -2.26
C ASP A 45 -3.91 21.95 -2.85
N GLY A 46 -4.93 21.17 -2.50
CA GLY A 46 -6.29 21.28 -3.04
C GLY A 46 -6.42 20.91 -4.52
N ARG A 47 -5.41 20.26 -5.10
CA ARG A 47 -5.37 19.82 -6.50
C ARG A 47 -6.14 18.52 -6.72
N ILE A 48 -6.37 17.76 -5.67
CA ILE A 48 -7.22 16.57 -5.66
C ILE A 48 -8.42 16.86 -4.77
N LYS A 49 -9.61 16.63 -5.32
CA LYS A 49 -10.87 16.69 -4.61
C LYS A 49 -11.58 15.36 -4.73
N PHE A 50 -12.21 14.94 -3.66
CA PHE A 50 -12.98 13.72 -3.62
C PHE A 50 -14.46 13.97 -3.83
N LYS A 51 -15.12 13.04 -4.51
CA LYS A 51 -16.58 13.03 -4.69
C LYS A 51 -17.16 11.68 -4.26
N GLY A 52 -18.47 11.69 -4.10
CA GLY A 52 -19.25 10.48 -3.86
C GLY A 52 -19.18 10.01 -2.41
N ASP A 53 -19.52 8.75 -2.24
CA ASP A 53 -19.53 8.03 -0.96
C ASP A 53 -19.06 6.60 -1.26
N LEU A 54 -17.87 6.24 -0.77
CA LEU A 54 -17.30 4.92 -1.00
C LEU A 54 -18.12 3.83 -0.29
N GLY A 55 -18.72 4.14 0.88
CA GLY A 55 -19.55 3.22 1.65
C GLY A 55 -18.84 1.91 1.99
N LYS A 56 -17.55 1.95 2.29
CA LYS A 56 -16.71 0.76 2.50
C LYS A 56 -15.83 0.87 3.73
N LYS A 57 -15.68 -0.28 4.42
CA LYS A 57 -14.72 -0.44 5.50
C LYS A 57 -13.36 -0.82 4.93
N VAL A 58 -12.37 0.05 5.14
CA VAL A 58 -11.03 -0.06 4.55
C VAL A 58 -9.99 -0.16 5.64
N THR A 59 -9.03 -1.05 5.48
CA THR A 59 -7.82 -1.11 6.32
C THR A 59 -6.57 -0.93 5.47
N TYR A 60 -5.44 -0.59 6.10
CA TYR A 60 -4.18 -0.39 5.41
C TYR A 60 -3.16 -1.46 5.77
N HIS A 61 -2.56 -2.07 4.75
CA HIS A 61 -1.38 -2.90 4.92
C HIS A 61 -0.13 -2.05 4.78
N ASP A 62 0.63 -1.92 5.86
CA ASP A 62 1.90 -1.19 5.90
C ASP A 62 3.00 -1.96 5.16
N PRO A 63 3.48 -1.52 3.98
CA PRO A 63 4.60 -2.15 3.31
C PRO A 63 5.88 -1.98 4.13
N CYS A 64 6.64 -3.07 4.30
CA CYS A 64 7.82 -3.06 5.16
C CYS A 64 8.88 -2.04 4.73
N ASP A 65 9.10 -1.85 3.42
CA ASP A 65 10.07 -0.90 2.91
C ASP A 65 9.64 0.56 3.11
N LEU A 66 8.33 0.88 3.14
CA LEU A 66 7.86 2.23 3.48
C LEU A 66 7.88 2.46 4.99
N GLY A 67 7.26 1.56 5.75
CA GLY A 67 7.11 1.74 7.19
C GLY A 67 8.45 1.68 7.93
N ARG A 68 9.25 0.63 7.72
CA ARG A 68 10.50 0.44 8.48
C ARG A 68 11.61 1.36 8.02
N ALA A 69 11.75 1.59 6.70
CA ALA A 69 12.84 2.38 6.14
C ALA A 69 12.58 3.89 6.16
N PHE A 70 11.32 4.32 6.03
CA PHE A 70 10.94 5.73 5.87
C PHE A 70 9.95 6.24 6.92
N LYS A 71 9.45 5.37 7.82
CA LYS A 71 8.45 5.72 8.84
C LYS A 71 7.14 6.25 8.26
N MET A 72 6.84 5.91 7.01
CA MET A 72 5.62 6.31 6.31
C MET A 72 4.42 5.50 6.83
N PHE A 73 3.82 5.98 7.91
CA PHE A 73 2.67 5.34 8.56
C PHE A 73 1.42 6.19 8.54
N ASP A 74 1.57 7.50 8.74
CA ASP A 74 0.44 8.41 8.91
C ASP A 74 -0.11 8.89 7.57
N GLU A 75 0.75 9.13 6.58
CA GLU A 75 0.40 9.66 5.28
C GLU A 75 -0.67 8.82 4.56
N PRO A 76 -0.54 7.49 4.43
CA PRO A 76 -1.58 6.68 3.79
C PRO A 76 -2.89 6.69 4.57
N ARG A 77 -2.82 6.78 5.90
CA ARG A 77 -4.00 6.86 6.76
C ARG A 77 -4.72 8.20 6.61
N ASN A 78 -3.95 9.29 6.52
CA ASN A 78 -4.47 10.63 6.30
C ASN A 78 -5.19 10.72 4.95
N ILE A 79 -4.62 10.14 3.89
CA ILE A 79 -5.25 10.08 2.57
C ILE A 79 -6.58 9.33 2.64
N LEU A 80 -6.57 8.11 3.20
CA LEU A 80 -7.76 7.26 3.25
C LEU A 80 -8.91 7.91 4.04
N LYS A 81 -8.60 8.54 5.17
CA LYS A 81 -9.59 9.21 6.03
C LYS A 81 -10.25 10.43 5.38
N GLN A 82 -9.67 10.99 4.33
CA GLN A 82 -10.26 12.13 3.59
C GLN A 82 -11.26 11.69 2.51
N ILE A 83 -11.32 10.39 2.18
CA ILE A 83 -12.25 9.88 1.17
C ILE A 83 -13.66 9.78 1.79
N PRO A 84 -14.67 10.46 1.23
CA PRO A 84 -16.02 10.44 1.77
C PRO A 84 -16.61 9.03 1.82
N GLY A 85 -17.29 8.71 2.93
CA GLY A 85 -17.91 7.40 3.16
C GLY A 85 -16.96 6.24 3.38
N LEU A 86 -15.65 6.48 3.43
CA LEU A 86 -14.69 5.46 3.81
C LEU A 86 -14.65 5.33 5.34
N GLU A 87 -14.96 4.14 5.86
CA GLU A 87 -14.75 3.78 7.26
C GLU A 87 -13.36 3.16 7.41
N TYR A 88 -12.41 3.91 7.99
CA TYR A 88 -11.06 3.41 8.22
C TYR A 88 -10.99 2.59 9.50
N VAL A 89 -10.45 1.36 9.41
CA VAL A 89 -10.22 0.46 10.55
C VAL A 89 -8.78 -0.04 10.58
N GLU A 90 -8.21 -0.15 11.79
CA GLU A 90 -6.86 -0.69 11.95
C GLU A 90 -6.87 -2.19 12.22
N MET A 91 -5.96 -2.91 11.56
CA MET A 91 -5.64 -4.27 11.96
C MET A 91 -4.89 -4.27 13.29
N ALA A 92 -5.05 -5.30 14.12
CA ALA A 92 -4.37 -5.43 15.41
C ALA A 92 -2.83 -5.31 15.29
N ARG A 93 -2.27 -5.84 14.20
CA ARG A 93 -0.86 -5.70 13.86
C ARG A 93 -0.69 -4.68 12.74
N ASN A 94 -0.39 -3.44 13.10
CA ASN A 94 -0.19 -2.31 12.19
C ASN A 94 1.13 -1.58 12.45
N GLY A 95 1.48 -0.63 11.62
CA GLY A 95 2.68 0.17 11.73
C GLY A 95 3.95 -0.69 11.81
N LEU A 96 4.79 -0.44 12.81
CA LEU A 96 6.04 -1.21 13.04
C LEU A 96 5.79 -2.71 13.33
N LYS A 97 4.62 -3.05 13.87
CA LYS A 97 4.23 -4.43 14.19
C LYS A 97 3.51 -5.14 13.05
N ALA A 98 3.35 -4.48 11.90
CA ALA A 98 2.67 -5.06 10.75
C ALA A 98 3.34 -6.36 10.30
N ARG A 99 2.53 -7.38 10.01
CA ARG A 99 3.00 -8.61 9.38
C ARG A 99 3.48 -8.33 7.96
N CYS A 100 4.55 -8.99 7.54
CA CYS A 100 5.00 -8.95 6.15
C CYS A 100 3.97 -9.64 5.25
N CYS A 101 3.80 -9.13 4.03
CA CYS A 101 2.97 -9.79 3.02
C CYS A 101 3.65 -10.98 2.33
N GLY A 102 4.95 -11.20 2.57
CA GLY A 102 5.72 -12.26 1.90
C GLY A 102 6.10 -11.99 0.44
N GLY A 103 5.64 -10.89 -0.17
CA GLY A 103 5.82 -10.64 -1.61
C GLY A 103 7.18 -10.12 -2.04
N GLY A 104 8.02 -9.68 -1.09
CA GLY A 104 9.33 -9.07 -1.35
C GLY A 104 10.49 -9.82 -0.73
N GLY A 105 11.70 -9.23 -0.82
CA GLY A 105 12.90 -9.75 -0.17
C GLY A 105 13.35 -11.16 -0.61
N GLY A 106 12.91 -11.60 -1.79
CA GLY A 106 13.25 -12.93 -2.31
C GLY A 106 12.41 -14.07 -1.74
N VAL A 107 11.53 -13.84 -0.76
CA VAL A 107 10.72 -14.91 -0.14
C VAL A 107 9.81 -15.58 -1.17
N LEU A 108 9.11 -14.79 -1.99
CA LEU A 108 8.22 -15.31 -3.03
C LEU A 108 8.97 -16.15 -4.08
N ALA A 109 10.21 -15.79 -4.41
CA ALA A 109 11.01 -16.51 -5.38
C ALA A 109 11.57 -17.82 -4.80
N ASN A 110 11.94 -17.80 -3.52
CA ASN A 110 12.60 -18.93 -2.85
C ASN A 110 11.63 -19.95 -2.24
N ASN A 111 10.53 -19.45 -1.69
CA ASN A 111 9.49 -20.28 -1.07
C ASN A 111 8.10 -19.64 -1.32
N PRO A 112 7.52 -19.88 -2.50
CA PRO A 112 6.25 -19.29 -2.90
C PRO A 112 5.07 -19.74 -2.00
N GLU A 113 5.10 -20.95 -1.48
CA GLU A 113 4.06 -21.46 -0.59
C GLU A 113 4.05 -20.69 0.73
N MET A 114 5.21 -20.54 1.36
CA MET A 114 5.35 -19.70 2.56
C MET A 114 4.92 -18.25 2.30
N ALA A 115 5.31 -17.68 1.16
CA ALA A 115 4.93 -16.31 0.81
C ALA A 115 3.41 -16.14 0.72
N VAL A 116 2.72 -17.11 0.12
CA VAL A 116 1.26 -17.11 0.01
C VAL A 116 0.61 -17.29 1.39
N GLU A 117 1.12 -18.16 2.23
CA GLU A 117 0.61 -18.35 3.60
C GLU A 117 0.76 -17.09 4.45
N MET A 118 1.92 -16.42 4.39
CA MET A 118 2.14 -15.12 5.06
C MET A 118 1.11 -14.08 4.60
N ALA A 119 0.80 -14.06 3.31
CA ALA A 119 -0.21 -13.16 2.76
C ALA A 119 -1.63 -13.53 3.22
N ALA A 120 -1.96 -14.83 3.27
CA ALA A 120 -3.24 -15.32 3.76
C ALA A 120 -3.47 -14.92 5.21
N GLU A 121 -2.47 -15.09 6.09
CA GLU A 121 -2.52 -14.63 7.47
C GLU A 121 -2.75 -13.11 7.58
N ARG A 122 -2.13 -12.33 6.69
CA ARG A 122 -2.36 -10.89 6.68
C ARG A 122 -3.77 -10.52 6.22
N VAL A 123 -4.33 -11.26 5.27
CA VAL A 123 -5.73 -11.10 4.87
C VAL A 123 -6.68 -11.48 6.02
N ARG A 124 -6.38 -12.53 6.79
CA ARG A 124 -7.16 -12.89 7.99
C ARG A 124 -7.14 -11.78 9.05
N ASP A 125 -5.98 -11.10 9.26
CA ASP A 125 -5.90 -9.92 10.13
C ASP A 125 -6.92 -8.82 9.69
N ALA A 126 -7.09 -8.62 8.39
CA ALA A 126 -8.04 -7.64 7.85
C ALA A 126 -9.51 -8.09 7.98
N LEU A 127 -9.77 -9.37 7.75
CA LEU A 127 -11.11 -9.96 7.95
C LEU A 127 -11.55 -9.87 9.41
N ALA A 128 -10.63 -10.06 10.35
CA ALA A 128 -10.91 -9.99 11.79
C ALA A 128 -11.40 -8.62 12.26
N VAL A 129 -11.07 -7.55 11.53
CA VAL A 129 -11.58 -6.18 11.80
C VAL A 129 -12.75 -5.79 10.91
N GLY A 130 -13.28 -6.74 10.14
CA GLY A 130 -14.43 -6.53 9.25
C GLY A 130 -14.12 -5.68 8.02
N ALA A 131 -12.87 -5.58 7.61
CA ALA A 131 -12.50 -4.81 6.42
C ALA A 131 -13.02 -5.46 5.14
N GLU A 132 -13.55 -4.65 4.24
CA GLU A 132 -13.99 -5.05 2.90
C GLU A 132 -12.90 -4.80 1.84
N ILE A 133 -11.96 -3.86 2.13
CA ILE A 133 -10.84 -3.53 1.27
C ILE A 133 -9.56 -3.48 2.11
N ILE A 134 -8.50 -4.11 1.59
CA ILE A 134 -7.13 -3.89 2.06
C ILE A 134 -6.46 -2.93 1.08
N ALA A 135 -6.15 -1.74 1.54
CA ALA A 135 -5.33 -0.77 0.81
C ALA A 135 -3.84 -1.05 1.06
N SER A 136 -3.00 -0.82 0.08
CA SER A 136 -1.54 -0.85 0.23
C SER A 136 -0.88 0.12 -0.75
N GLY A 137 0.27 0.65 -0.41
CA GLY A 137 1.12 1.47 -1.28
C GLY A 137 2.31 0.68 -1.85
N CYS A 138 2.10 -0.57 -2.26
CA CYS A 138 3.16 -1.39 -2.82
C CYS A 138 2.60 -2.45 -3.76
N ALA A 139 3.02 -2.42 -5.02
CA ALA A 139 2.56 -3.34 -6.05
C ALA A 139 2.85 -4.82 -5.70
N ALA A 140 4.05 -5.11 -5.16
CA ALA A 140 4.41 -6.47 -4.75
C ALA A 140 3.54 -6.95 -3.57
N CYS A 141 3.26 -6.09 -2.58
CA CYS A 141 2.35 -6.42 -1.50
C CYS A 141 0.93 -6.68 -2.01
N LYS A 142 0.41 -5.81 -2.88
CA LYS A 142 -0.90 -5.97 -3.49
C LYS A 142 -1.03 -7.30 -4.23
N ASP A 143 -0.04 -7.66 -5.05
CA ASP A 143 -0.06 -8.91 -5.81
C ASP A 143 -0.06 -10.13 -4.88
N ASN A 144 0.84 -10.16 -3.90
CA ASN A 144 0.93 -11.31 -3.01
C ASN A 144 -0.27 -11.42 -2.05
N LEU A 145 -0.81 -10.29 -1.56
CA LEU A 145 -2.06 -10.30 -0.78
C LEU A 145 -3.25 -10.84 -1.60
N LYS A 146 -3.32 -10.56 -2.92
CA LYS A 146 -4.32 -11.17 -3.81
C LYS A 146 -4.15 -12.69 -3.90
N LYS A 147 -2.92 -13.20 -3.94
CA LYS A 147 -2.63 -14.64 -3.92
C LYS A 147 -3.04 -15.25 -2.57
N GLY A 148 -2.68 -14.62 -1.47
CA GLY A 148 -3.11 -15.02 -0.12
C GLY A 148 -4.63 -15.05 0.04
N ALA A 149 -5.33 -14.02 -0.45
CA ALA A 149 -6.79 -14.01 -0.42
C ALA A 149 -7.40 -15.18 -1.23
N LYS A 150 -6.80 -15.56 -2.36
CA LYS A 150 -7.26 -16.69 -3.15
C LYS A 150 -7.01 -18.04 -2.45
N ALA A 151 -5.99 -18.14 -1.62
CA ALA A 151 -5.68 -19.34 -0.85
C ALA A 151 -6.64 -19.58 0.33
N ILE A 152 -7.32 -18.53 0.79
CA ILE A 152 -8.36 -18.63 1.84
C ILE A 152 -9.66 -19.16 1.22
N PRO A 153 -10.37 -20.11 1.89
CA PRO A 153 -11.68 -20.57 1.43
C PRO A 153 -12.67 -19.43 1.17
N LYS A 154 -13.46 -19.54 0.11
CA LYS A 154 -14.38 -18.46 -0.31
C LYS A 154 -15.37 -18.07 0.78
N GLN A 155 -15.82 -19.03 1.59
CA GLN A 155 -16.75 -18.81 2.70
C GLN A 155 -16.12 -17.93 3.80
N GLU A 156 -14.81 -18.10 4.05
CA GLU A 156 -14.05 -17.34 5.04
C GLU A 156 -13.69 -15.93 4.52
N ARG A 157 -13.11 -15.85 3.32
CA ARG A 157 -12.63 -14.58 2.77
C ARG A 157 -13.72 -13.62 2.28
N GLY A 158 -14.92 -14.12 2.01
CA GLY A 158 -16.01 -13.31 1.49
C GLY A 158 -15.66 -12.62 0.16
N LYS A 159 -15.97 -11.32 0.10
CA LYS A 159 -15.72 -10.46 -1.07
C LYS A 159 -14.60 -9.43 -0.83
N ILE A 160 -13.66 -9.71 0.10
CA ILE A 160 -12.57 -8.78 0.39
C ILE A 160 -11.79 -8.42 -0.89
N LYS A 161 -11.51 -7.14 -1.09
CA LYS A 161 -10.73 -6.62 -2.21
C LYS A 161 -9.36 -6.18 -1.74
N ILE A 162 -8.35 -6.34 -2.59
CA ILE A 162 -7.01 -5.80 -2.37
C ILE A 162 -6.74 -4.77 -3.46
N GLN A 163 -6.49 -3.52 -3.05
CA GLN A 163 -6.30 -2.38 -3.96
C GLN A 163 -5.05 -1.60 -3.59
N ASP A 164 -4.42 -1.01 -4.59
CA ASP A 164 -3.43 0.03 -4.33
C ASP A 164 -4.16 1.29 -3.87
N ILE A 165 -3.53 2.07 -2.97
CA ILE A 165 -4.12 3.32 -2.49
C ILE A 165 -4.42 4.29 -3.63
N THR A 166 -3.59 4.28 -4.70
CA THR A 166 -3.80 5.09 -5.90
C THR A 166 -5.07 4.71 -6.64
N GLU A 167 -5.44 3.42 -6.66
CA GLU A 167 -6.68 2.95 -7.28
C GLU A 167 -7.91 3.42 -6.49
N ILE A 168 -7.83 3.42 -5.15
CA ILE A 168 -8.92 3.90 -4.30
C ILE A 168 -9.09 5.41 -4.50
N VAL A 169 -8.00 6.17 -4.48
CA VAL A 169 -8.02 7.61 -4.75
C VAL A 169 -8.62 7.89 -6.12
N ALA A 170 -8.08 7.27 -7.17
CA ALA A 170 -8.54 7.50 -8.56
C ALA A 170 -10.03 7.17 -8.77
N GLY A 171 -10.54 6.15 -8.08
CA GLY A 171 -11.94 5.76 -8.15
C GLY A 171 -12.91 6.72 -7.44
N ASN A 172 -12.39 7.69 -6.67
CA ASN A 172 -13.20 8.63 -5.88
C ASN A 172 -12.86 10.12 -6.18
N LEU A 173 -12.22 10.41 -7.32
CA LEU A 173 -11.97 11.78 -7.78
C LEU A 173 -13.23 12.42 -8.37
N GLU A 174 -13.32 13.79 -8.25
CA GLU A 174 -14.31 14.60 -8.96
C GLU A 174 -14.14 14.52 -10.48
#